data_aa1193b778bfd45c9961c32ddd6ff2b1
#
_entry.id   aa1193b778bfd45c9961c32ddd6ff2b1
#
_cell.length_a   1.000
_cell.length_b   1.000
_cell.length_c   1.000
_cell.angle_alpha   90.00
_cell.angle_beta   90.00
_cell.angle_gamma   90.00
#
_symmetry.space_group_name_H-M   'P 1'
#
loop_
_entity.id
_entity.type
_entity.pdbx_description
1 polymer ?
#
loop_
_entity_poly.entity_id
_entity_poly.type
_entity_poly.pdbx_seq_one_letter_code
_entity_poly.pdbx_strand_id
1 'polypeptide(L)' 'DAFNSMVSLGYSLLYKNIIGAIERHSLNAYIGFLHQDSRGHATLA' A
#
# COMPACT_ATOMS: atom_id res chain seq x y z
N ASP A 1 -6.43 24.58 20.76
CA ASP A 1 -5.36 25.41 20.25
C ASP A 1 -5.17 25.20 18.76
N ALA A 2 -5.19 26.29 17.99
CA ALA A 2 -5.06 26.23 16.54
C ALA A 2 -3.74 25.56 16.09
N PHE A 3 -2.65 25.85 16.80
CA PHE A 3 -1.36 25.28 16.47
C PHE A 3 -1.36 23.76 16.66
N ASN A 4 -1.91 23.28 17.78
CA ASN A 4 -2.01 21.85 18.01
C ASN A 4 -2.89 21.17 16.98
N SER A 5 -3.98 21.83 16.57
CA SER A 5 -4.86 21.29 15.55
C SER A 5 -4.16 21.15 14.22
N MET A 6 -3.34 22.13 13.85
CA MET A 6 -2.59 22.10 12.61
C MET A 6 -1.53 20.99 12.62
N VAL A 7 -0.83 20.84 13.75
CA VAL A 7 0.17 19.78 13.88
C VAL A 7 -0.49 18.41 13.80
N SER A 8 -1.61 18.24 14.48
CA SER A 8 -2.35 16.98 14.47
C SER A 8 -2.81 16.64 13.06
N LEU A 9 -3.29 17.63 12.33
CA LEU A 9 -3.71 17.43 10.94
C LEU A 9 -2.53 17.02 10.08
N GLY A 10 -1.39 17.68 10.25
CA GLY A 10 -0.18 17.34 9.50
C GLY A 10 0.27 15.91 9.74
N TYR A 11 0.29 15.49 11.00
CA TYR A 11 0.65 14.12 11.34
C TYR A 11 -0.34 13.11 10.77
N SER A 12 -1.63 13.44 10.81
CA SER A 12 -2.65 12.55 10.26
C SER A 12 -2.49 12.35 8.77
N LEU A 13 -2.21 13.42 8.04
CA LEU A 13 -2.00 13.33 6.60
C LEU A 13 -0.74 12.53 6.27
N LEU A 14 0.33 12.75 7.02
CA LEU A 14 1.56 11.99 6.82
C LEU A 14 1.35 10.51 7.10
N TYR A 15 0.68 10.20 8.19
CA TYR A 15 0.39 8.82 8.58
C TYR A 15 -0.45 8.13 7.50
N LYS A 16 -1.46 8.83 6.99
CA LYS A 16 -2.32 8.30 5.93
C LYS A 16 -1.52 8.02 4.66
N ASN A 17 -0.59 8.90 4.31
CA ASN A 17 0.27 8.70 3.15
C ASN A 17 1.18 7.49 3.30
N ILE A 18 1.75 7.32 4.49
CA ILE A 18 2.63 6.18 4.76
C ILE A 18 1.85 4.87 4.67
N ILE A 19 0.68 4.82 5.28
CA ILE A 19 -0.15 3.62 5.23
C ILE A 19 -0.56 3.32 3.79
N GLY A 20 -0.93 4.35 3.02
CA GLY A 20 -1.27 4.18 1.62
C GLY A 20 -0.12 3.61 0.80
N ALA A 21 1.11 4.06 1.08
CA ALA A 21 2.29 3.54 0.40
C ALA A 21 2.53 2.08 0.74
N ILE A 22 2.38 1.71 2.01
CA ILE A 22 2.55 0.32 2.45
C ILE A 22 1.49 -0.56 1.78
N GLU A 23 0.25 -0.10 1.73
CA GLU A 23 -0.83 -0.85 1.10
C GLU A 23 -0.58 -1.06 -0.39
N ARG A 24 -0.07 -0.03 -1.08
CA ARG A 24 0.25 -0.15 -2.51
C ARG A 24 1.36 -1.15 -2.75
N HIS A 25 2.39 -1.15 -1.90
CA HIS A 25 3.47 -2.13 -2.03
C HIS A 25 2.98 -3.54 -1.77
N SER A 26 2.15 -3.72 -0.76
CA SER A 26 1.58 -5.03 -0.44
C SER A 26 0.70 -5.53 -1.58
N LEU A 27 -0.12 -4.66 -2.14
CA LEU A 27 -1.00 -5.01 -3.25
C LEU A 27 -0.19 -5.38 -4.48
N ASN A 28 0.85 -4.62 -4.79
CA ASN A 28 1.71 -4.91 -5.93
C ASN A 28 2.40 -6.25 -5.77
N ALA A 29 2.87 -6.56 -4.56
CA ALA A 29 3.50 -7.85 -4.29
C ALA A 29 2.51 -8.99 -4.46
N TYR A 30 1.30 -8.79 -3.97
CA TYR A 30 0.24 -9.78 -4.09
C TYR A 30 -0.13 -10.04 -5.54
N ILE A 31 -0.30 -8.97 -6.31
CA ILE A 31 -0.62 -9.09 -7.73
C ILE A 31 0.51 -9.78 -8.48
N GLY A 32 1.76 -9.42 -8.17
CA GLY A 32 2.91 -10.07 -8.77
C GLY A 32 2.95 -11.55 -8.49
N PHE A 33 2.64 -11.93 -7.24
CA PHE A 33 2.59 -13.33 -6.86
C PHE A 33 1.51 -14.09 -7.63
N LEU A 34 0.31 -13.51 -7.72
CA LEU A 34 -0.80 -14.13 -8.44
C LEU A 34 -0.49 -14.28 -9.93
N HIS A 35 0.14 -13.26 -10.49
CA HIS A 35 0.50 -13.28 -11.90
C HIS A 35 1.51 -14.39 -12.18
N GLN A 36 2.49 -14.55 -11.31
CA GLN A 36 3.50 -15.57 -11.44
C GLN A 36 2.90 -16.98 -11.30
N ASP A 37 1.99 -17.14 -10.36
CA ASP A 37 1.29 -18.40 -10.15
C ASP A 37 0.44 -18.77 -11.38
N SER A 38 -0.23 -17.78 -11.94
CA SER A 38 -1.04 -17.99 -13.14
C SER A 38 -0.17 -18.43 -14.33
N ARG A 39 1.01 -17.84 -14.46
CA ARG A 39 1.95 -18.26 -15.51
C ARG A 39 2.41 -19.69 -15.29
N GLY A 40 2.66 -20.06 -14.05
CA GLY A 40 3.05 -21.42 -13.72
C GLY A 40 2.01 -22.42 -14.14
N HIS A 41 0.75 -22.12 -13.86
CA HIS A 41 -0.37 -22.97 -14.28
C HIS A 41 -0.48 -23.07 -15.80
N ALA A 42 -0.33 -21.95 -16.48
CA ALA A 42 -0.40 -21.93 -17.94
C ALA A 42 0.71 -22.76 -18.53
N THR A 43 1.90 -22.72 -17.95
CA THR A 43 3.06 -23.48 -18.43
C THR A 43 2.86 -24.98 -18.22
N LEU A 44 2.24 -25.37 -17.10
CA LEU A 44 1.98 -26.76 -16.79
C LEU A 44 0.85 -27.35 -17.63
N ALA A 45 -0.05 -26.48 -18.02
CA ALA A 45 -1.18 -26.92 -18.85
C ALA A 45 -0.75 -27.04 -20.29
#